data_f3a450a09970d21ca9394725a572e02d
#
_entry.id   f3a450a09970d21ca9394725a572e02d
#
_cell.length_a   1.000
_cell.length_b   1.000
_cell.length_c   1.000
_cell.angle_alpha   90.00
_cell.angle_beta   90.00
_cell.angle_gamma   90.00
#
_symmetry.space_group_name_H-M   'P 1'
#
loop_
_entity.id
_entity.type
_entity.pdbx_description
1 polymer ?
#
loop_
_entity_poly.entity_id
_entity_poly.type
_entity_poly.pdbx_seq_one_letter_code
_entity_poly.pdbx_strand_id
1 'polypeptide(L)'
;MKATLNVLSLLTGGLGIVLSPLAFADFLSDSKANLGLRNFYFNNDNRDGTAAPSKTEEWGQAFILNYQSGFTDGTVGFGLDAIGMLGVTLDSGGGRHVGSSMIPNDDGKAADNWARGGATAKARFAKTEARYGYLRPNLPILVSNDGRLLPQAFEGGQVTSNDIDNLTLVGGQLQHTTGRGSSDSSGLAAAGGTRESNKFTYAGADYKLTKDLMLQYYYANLEDYYQQHFAGLIHVLPLGEYGSLKTDLRYFKTTADGKNSSAAGRAEGYKFGGYTKNGNGEIDNNTWSAAFIYSLGPHAITAGYQQVSDDSNFAQLNQGGLVGKGEGGASLYLYTDRTVQTFIQAGERTAFAQYAYDFASLGVPGLKASVMYLKGEHILTASGNDASEWERDISLDYVVQSGTFKNVGFGWRNGMSRSEVARDQDQNRLFVSYSIPLM
;
A
#
# COMPACT_ATOMS: atom_id res chain seq x y z
N MET A 1 -1.61 40.37 31.78
CA MET A 1 -1.79 40.96 30.44
C MET A 1 -2.62 39.98 29.63
N LYS A 2 -3.84 40.36 29.27
CA LYS A 2 -4.78 39.58 28.52
C LYS A 2 -4.48 39.74 27.02
N ALA A 3 -4.15 38.67 26.32
CA ALA A 3 -4.10 38.65 24.87
C ALA A 3 -5.39 38.03 24.37
N THR A 4 -6.24 38.86 23.83
CA THR A 4 -7.47 38.49 23.10
C THR A 4 -7.12 37.98 21.71
N LEU A 5 -7.52 36.75 21.41
CA LEU A 5 -7.44 36.18 20.09
C LEU A 5 -8.61 36.73 19.25
N ASN A 6 -8.32 37.60 18.30
CA ASN A 6 -9.24 37.97 17.23
C ASN A 6 -8.92 37.11 16.00
N VAL A 7 -9.73 36.06 15.79
CA VAL A 7 -9.82 35.37 14.49
C VAL A 7 -11.29 35.19 14.20
N LEU A 8 -11.86 36.14 13.49
CA LEU A 8 -13.11 35.96 12.74
C LEU A 8 -13.33 37.17 11.83
N SER A 9 -12.90 37.05 10.59
CA SER A 9 -13.55 37.71 9.44
C SER A 9 -12.74 37.56 8.19
N LEU A 10 -13.11 36.57 7.34
CA LEU A 10 -12.96 36.60 5.87
C LEU A 10 -13.51 35.29 5.32
N LEU A 11 -14.81 35.28 5.04
CA LEU A 11 -15.46 34.39 4.05
C LEU A 11 -16.96 34.78 3.96
N THR A 12 -17.22 35.94 3.33
CA THR A 12 -18.54 36.26 2.80
C THR A 12 -18.43 36.44 1.30
N GLY A 13 -18.68 35.36 0.58
CA GLY A 13 -18.75 35.27 -0.87
C GLY A 13 -19.64 34.09 -1.27
N GLY A 14 -20.91 34.27 -1.22
CA GLY A 14 -22.12 33.67 -1.77
C GLY A 14 -22.08 32.28 -2.42
N LEU A 15 -22.63 31.32 -1.74
CA LEU A 15 -23.65 30.39 -2.21
C LEU A 15 -24.45 29.97 -0.96
N GLY A 16 -25.60 30.63 -0.72
CA GLY A 16 -26.50 30.27 0.36
C GLY A 16 -27.14 28.90 0.09
N ILE A 17 -26.48 27.83 0.42
CA ILE A 17 -27.12 26.52 0.60
C ILE A 17 -27.81 26.61 1.96
N VAL A 18 -29.12 26.84 1.96
CA VAL A 18 -29.96 26.69 3.16
C VAL A 18 -30.04 25.20 3.46
N LEU A 19 -29.05 24.69 4.19
CA LEU A 19 -29.10 23.34 4.74
C LEU A 19 -30.14 23.34 5.86
N SER A 20 -31.18 22.52 5.75
CA SER A 20 -32.16 22.34 6.81
C SER A 20 -31.51 21.73 8.06
N PRO A 21 -31.95 22.09 9.29
CA PRO A 21 -31.39 21.51 10.52
C PRO A 21 -31.49 19.98 10.60
N LEU A 22 -32.44 19.37 9.91
CA LEU A 22 -32.63 17.92 9.82
C LEU A 22 -31.52 17.25 9.01
N ALA A 23 -31.00 17.89 7.94
CA ALA A 23 -29.89 17.35 7.15
C ALA A 23 -28.57 17.21 7.93
N PHE A 24 -28.42 17.96 9.03
CA PHE A 24 -27.26 17.83 9.92
C PHE A 24 -27.40 16.71 10.96
N ALA A 25 -28.64 16.29 11.29
CA ALA A 25 -28.88 15.26 12.29
C ALA A 25 -28.33 13.91 11.81
N ASP A 26 -28.66 13.48 10.58
CA ASP A 26 -28.17 12.22 10.00
C ASP A 26 -26.68 12.29 9.62
N PHE A 27 -26.20 13.47 9.18
CA PHE A 27 -24.78 13.69 8.96
C PHE A 27 -23.94 13.41 10.22
N LEU A 28 -24.37 13.84 11.40
CA LEU A 28 -23.66 13.62 12.66
C LEU A 28 -23.96 12.25 13.27
N SER A 29 -25.22 11.78 13.22
CA SER A 29 -25.62 10.50 13.83
C SER A 29 -24.97 9.30 13.16
N ASP A 30 -24.71 9.38 11.84
CA ASP A 30 -24.06 8.34 11.07
C ASP A 30 -22.53 8.50 11.00
N SER A 31 -22.01 9.54 11.67
CA SER A 31 -20.57 9.76 11.75
C SER A 31 -19.89 8.70 12.60
N LYS A 32 -18.65 8.39 12.23
CA LYS A 32 -17.77 7.46 12.97
C LYS A 32 -16.42 8.13 13.20
N ALA A 33 -15.94 8.02 14.41
CA ALA A 33 -14.59 8.45 14.74
C ALA A 33 -13.88 7.35 15.53
N ASN A 34 -12.63 7.12 15.23
CA ASN A 34 -11.78 6.22 16.00
C ASN A 34 -10.36 6.76 16.11
N LEU A 35 -9.72 6.43 17.22
CA LEU A 35 -8.29 6.66 17.44
C LEU A 35 -7.56 5.32 17.40
N GLY A 36 -6.81 5.10 16.32
CA GLY A 36 -5.90 3.97 16.19
C GLY A 36 -4.59 4.25 16.93
N LEU A 37 -4.18 3.29 17.73
CA LEU A 37 -2.88 3.25 18.40
C LEU A 37 -2.05 2.17 17.74
N ARG A 38 -0.81 2.49 17.32
CA ARG A 38 0.13 1.52 16.76
C ARG A 38 1.51 1.72 17.37
N ASN A 39 1.95 0.78 18.15
CA ASN A 39 3.34 0.66 18.58
C ASN A 39 4.06 -0.23 17.56
N PHE A 40 5.20 0.17 17.04
CA PHE A 40 5.89 -0.55 15.98
C PHE A 40 7.40 -0.53 16.22
N TYR A 41 7.98 -1.71 16.33
CA TYR A 41 9.42 -1.94 16.34
C TYR A 41 9.84 -2.57 15.01
N PHE A 42 10.85 -1.97 14.38
CA PHE A 42 11.44 -2.40 13.12
C PHE A 42 12.93 -2.66 13.31
N ASN A 43 13.38 -3.80 12.87
CA ASN A 43 14.79 -4.17 12.86
C ASN A 43 15.11 -4.84 11.52
N ASN A 44 16.12 -4.34 10.83
CA ASN A 44 16.64 -4.92 9.60
C ASN A 44 18.15 -5.04 9.71
N ASP A 45 18.65 -6.27 9.71
CA ASP A 45 20.08 -6.60 9.78
C ASP A 45 20.57 -6.98 8.38
N ASN A 46 21.49 -6.18 7.84
CA ASN A 46 22.17 -6.45 6.57
C ASN A 46 23.30 -7.46 6.81
N ARG A 47 23.24 -8.59 6.12
CA ARG A 47 24.11 -9.77 6.39
C ARG A 47 25.40 -9.81 5.58
N ASP A 48 25.52 -8.96 4.57
CA ASP A 48 26.65 -8.96 3.61
C ASP A 48 27.93 -8.26 4.14
N GLY A 49 28.01 -7.88 5.39
CA GLY A 49 29.23 -7.47 6.08
C GLY A 49 29.84 -6.12 5.66
N THR A 50 29.44 -5.56 4.52
CA THR A 50 29.96 -4.30 3.95
C THR A 50 28.97 -3.14 4.06
N ALA A 51 27.76 -3.41 4.52
CA ALA A 51 26.71 -2.39 4.66
C ALA A 51 27.05 -1.39 5.78
N ALA A 52 26.85 -0.11 5.50
CA ALA A 52 26.96 0.96 6.48
C ALA A 52 25.69 1.85 6.43
N PRO A 53 24.87 1.85 7.47
CA PRO A 53 24.97 0.99 8.66
C PRO A 53 24.67 -0.48 8.34
N SER A 54 25.25 -1.38 9.12
CA SER A 54 24.99 -2.83 9.00
C SER A 54 23.56 -3.19 9.46
N LYS A 55 22.91 -2.31 10.20
CA LYS A 55 21.61 -2.54 10.81
C LYS A 55 20.79 -1.26 10.85
N THR A 56 19.51 -1.37 10.47
CA THR A 56 18.49 -0.33 10.71
C THR A 56 17.59 -0.80 11.85
N GLU A 57 17.39 0.04 12.86
CA GLU A 57 16.60 -0.31 14.03
C GLU A 57 15.85 0.90 14.53
N GLU A 58 14.52 0.80 14.58
CA GLU A 58 13.64 1.90 14.95
C GLU A 58 12.44 1.40 15.74
N TRP A 59 12.04 2.18 16.72
CA TRP A 59 10.85 1.94 17.51
C TRP A 59 10.03 3.22 17.62
N GLY A 60 8.75 3.14 17.27
CA GLY A 60 7.86 4.29 17.25
C GLY A 60 6.45 3.99 17.73
N GLN A 61 5.75 5.04 18.13
CA GLN A 61 4.35 5.04 18.50
C GLN A 61 3.55 5.92 17.55
N ALA A 62 2.48 5.41 16.98
CA ALA A 62 1.54 6.18 16.17
C ALA A 62 0.21 6.38 16.89
N PHE A 63 -0.39 7.56 16.62
CA PHE A 63 -1.75 7.93 16.93
C PHE A 63 -2.43 8.32 15.61
N ILE A 64 -3.48 7.59 15.21
CA ILE A 64 -4.16 7.75 13.93
C ILE A 64 -5.62 8.04 14.19
N LEU A 65 -6.01 9.30 14.12
CA LEU A 65 -7.41 9.72 14.22
C LEU A 65 -8.06 9.61 12.85
N ASN A 66 -9.13 8.82 12.76
CA ASN A 66 -9.98 8.72 11.56
C ASN A 66 -11.36 9.25 11.93
N TYR A 67 -11.88 10.14 11.12
CA TYR A 67 -13.25 10.63 11.16
C TYR A 67 -13.91 10.39 9.81
N GLN A 68 -15.11 9.86 9.81
CA GLN A 68 -15.96 9.67 8.65
C GLN A 68 -17.35 10.21 8.98
N SER A 69 -17.76 11.28 8.29
CA SER A 69 -19.12 11.76 8.45
C SER A 69 -20.16 10.82 7.83
N GLY A 70 -21.40 10.92 8.23
CA GLY A 70 -22.54 10.50 7.42
C GLY A 70 -22.62 11.32 6.13
N PHE A 71 -23.76 11.21 5.43
CA PHE A 71 -24.11 12.05 4.29
C PHE A 71 -25.30 12.92 4.64
N THR A 72 -25.37 14.12 4.06
CA THR A 72 -26.58 14.94 4.13
C THR A 72 -27.73 14.26 3.39
N ASP A 73 -28.95 14.53 3.82
CA ASP A 73 -30.18 14.13 3.12
C ASP A 73 -30.28 14.77 1.75
N GLY A 74 -31.01 14.12 0.85
CA GLY A 74 -31.33 14.60 -0.47
C GLY A 74 -30.95 13.61 -1.57
N THR A 75 -31.28 13.97 -2.81
CA THR A 75 -30.95 13.16 -4.00
C THR A 75 -29.43 13.00 -4.16
N VAL A 76 -28.69 14.03 -3.79
CA VAL A 76 -27.22 14.00 -3.67
C VAL A 76 -26.87 14.27 -2.22
N GLY A 77 -26.25 13.30 -1.56
CA GLY A 77 -25.74 13.45 -0.21
C GLY A 77 -24.28 13.92 -0.24
N PHE A 78 -23.92 14.82 0.67
CA PHE A 78 -22.55 15.33 0.85
C PHE A 78 -21.99 14.92 2.20
N GLY A 79 -20.70 14.71 2.27
CA GLY A 79 -20.00 14.34 3.48
C GLY A 79 -18.55 14.80 3.50
N LEU A 80 -17.90 14.63 4.65
CA LEU A 80 -16.52 15.00 4.87
C LEU A 80 -15.83 13.93 5.73
N ASP A 81 -14.75 13.35 5.24
CA ASP A 81 -13.87 12.49 6.02
C ASP A 81 -12.60 13.26 6.39
N ALA A 82 -11.96 12.88 7.47
CA ALA A 82 -10.69 13.45 7.88
C ALA A 82 -9.79 12.39 8.54
N ILE A 83 -8.49 12.51 8.32
CA ILE A 83 -7.49 11.71 8.98
C ILE A 83 -6.40 12.61 9.55
N GLY A 84 -6.02 12.36 10.81
CA GLY A 84 -4.88 12.99 11.47
C GLY A 84 -3.94 11.90 11.97
N MET A 85 -2.65 12.04 11.70
CA MET A 85 -1.64 11.05 12.08
C MET A 85 -0.48 11.73 12.78
N LEU A 86 -0.10 11.19 13.93
CA LEU A 86 1.08 11.59 14.69
C LEU A 86 1.95 10.35 14.90
N GLY A 87 3.21 10.44 14.50
CA GLY A 87 4.26 9.49 14.84
C GLY A 87 5.19 10.08 15.89
N VAL A 88 5.58 9.29 16.87
CA VAL A 88 6.54 9.64 17.91
C VAL A 88 7.62 8.59 17.95
N THR A 89 8.88 8.99 17.84
CA THR A 89 10.03 8.11 17.96
C THR A 89 10.26 7.76 19.42
N LEU A 90 10.30 6.47 19.72
CA LEU A 90 10.63 5.96 21.05
C LEU A 90 12.11 5.62 21.15
N ASP A 91 12.69 4.99 20.11
CA ASP A 91 14.10 4.73 19.95
C ASP A 91 14.44 4.53 18.46
N SER A 92 15.55 5.11 18.01
CA SER A 92 16.07 4.88 16.64
C SER A 92 17.48 4.30 16.64
N GLY A 93 18.09 4.15 17.81
CA GLY A 93 19.47 3.69 17.95
C GLY A 93 20.50 4.63 17.29
N GLY A 94 21.62 4.89 17.94
CA GLY A 94 22.70 5.71 17.37
C GLY A 94 23.23 5.13 16.06
N GLY A 95 23.17 5.91 14.95
CA GLY A 95 23.65 5.50 13.62
C GLY A 95 22.85 4.38 12.94
N ARG A 96 21.63 4.05 13.39
CA ARG A 96 20.81 2.94 12.86
C ARG A 96 19.56 3.41 12.12
N HIS A 97 19.42 4.70 11.89
CA HIS A 97 18.26 5.29 11.22
C HIS A 97 18.35 5.22 9.69
N VAL A 98 19.55 5.31 9.13
CA VAL A 98 19.78 5.44 7.68
C VAL A 98 19.18 4.26 6.91
N GLY A 99 18.41 4.57 5.86
CA GLY A 99 17.74 3.58 5.02
C GLY A 99 16.41 3.08 5.57
N SER A 100 15.93 3.64 6.68
CA SER A 100 14.57 3.41 7.16
C SER A 100 13.54 4.02 6.24
N SER A 101 12.38 3.37 6.17
CA SER A 101 11.17 3.91 5.56
C SER A 101 10.05 4.06 6.60
N MET A 102 10.40 4.18 7.88
CA MET A 102 9.45 4.23 8.98
C MET A 102 9.39 5.61 9.65
N ILE A 103 10.55 6.15 10.00
CA ILE A 103 10.68 7.47 10.65
C ILE A 103 11.31 8.44 9.66
N PRO A 104 10.83 9.69 9.54
CA PRO A 104 11.45 10.70 8.69
C PRO A 104 12.89 11.01 9.11
N ASN A 105 13.72 11.34 8.12
CA ASN A 105 15.08 11.79 8.35
C ASN A 105 15.09 13.30 8.62
N ASP A 106 15.77 13.69 9.70
CA ASP A 106 16.02 15.09 10.11
C ASP A 106 17.53 15.28 10.28
N ASP A 107 18.19 15.89 9.28
CA ASP A 107 19.64 16.10 9.22
C ASP A 107 20.49 14.84 9.55
N GLY A 108 20.09 13.70 8.99
CA GLY A 108 20.81 12.42 9.16
C GLY A 108 20.44 11.67 10.45
N LYS A 109 19.47 12.16 11.20
CA LYS A 109 18.91 11.53 12.40
C LYS A 109 17.43 11.22 12.21
N ALA A 110 16.89 10.33 13.00
CA ALA A 110 15.45 10.13 13.09
C ALA A 110 14.78 11.36 13.69
N ALA A 111 13.68 11.82 13.08
CA ALA A 111 12.86 12.87 13.66
C ALA A 111 12.26 12.40 15.00
N ASP A 112 12.22 13.26 16.01
CA ASP A 112 11.63 12.94 17.32
C ASP A 112 10.12 12.66 17.20
N ASN A 113 9.44 13.43 16.37
CA ASN A 113 8.04 13.26 16.05
C ASN A 113 7.73 13.89 14.68
N TRP A 114 6.64 13.42 14.06
CA TRP A 114 6.14 13.99 12.83
C TRP A 114 4.62 13.82 12.75
N ALA A 115 3.96 14.73 12.06
CA ALA A 115 2.52 14.69 11.91
C ALA A 115 2.13 14.95 10.46
N ARG A 116 1.01 14.37 10.05
CA ARG A 116 0.39 14.60 8.75
C ARG A 116 -1.09 14.28 8.82
N GLY A 117 -1.84 14.72 7.83
CA GLY A 117 -3.26 14.44 7.73
C GLY A 117 -3.90 15.21 6.60
N GLY A 118 -5.18 14.98 6.42
CA GLY A 118 -5.95 15.64 5.40
C GLY A 118 -7.44 15.39 5.54
N ALA A 119 -8.19 16.13 4.77
CA ALA A 119 -9.64 15.99 4.65
C ALA A 119 -10.01 15.46 3.26
N THR A 120 -11.16 14.81 3.17
CA THR A 120 -11.71 14.27 1.93
C THR A 120 -13.17 14.66 1.83
N ALA A 121 -13.51 15.56 0.91
CA ALA A 121 -14.87 15.84 0.54
C ALA A 121 -15.46 14.64 -0.20
N LYS A 122 -16.72 14.31 0.09
CA LYS A 122 -17.40 13.20 -0.58
C LYS A 122 -18.84 13.59 -0.96
N ALA A 123 -19.28 13.05 -2.09
CA ALA A 123 -20.65 13.19 -2.56
C ALA A 123 -21.15 11.82 -3.00
N ARG A 124 -22.43 11.54 -2.72
CA ARG A 124 -23.07 10.28 -3.08
C ARG A 124 -24.37 10.55 -3.84
N PHE A 125 -24.51 9.87 -4.98
CA PHE A 125 -25.76 9.80 -5.74
C PHE A 125 -26.05 8.32 -6.02
N ALA A 126 -27.21 7.82 -5.61
CA ALA A 126 -27.55 6.41 -5.66
C ALA A 126 -26.44 5.55 -5.01
N LYS A 127 -25.82 4.60 -5.73
CA LYS A 127 -24.70 3.79 -5.26
C LYS A 127 -23.35 4.28 -5.80
N THR A 128 -23.31 5.48 -6.38
CA THR A 128 -22.08 6.14 -6.87
C THR A 128 -21.58 7.14 -5.83
N GLU A 129 -20.32 7.04 -5.47
CA GLU A 129 -19.63 7.93 -4.53
C GLU A 129 -18.41 8.57 -5.20
N ALA A 130 -18.35 9.89 -5.14
CA ALA A 130 -17.16 10.67 -5.52
C ALA A 130 -16.47 11.18 -4.26
N ARG A 131 -15.13 11.09 -4.25
CA ARG A 131 -14.25 11.56 -3.17
C ARG A 131 -13.15 12.44 -3.75
N TYR A 132 -12.82 13.52 -3.07
CA TYR A 132 -11.71 14.39 -3.42
C TYR A 132 -10.98 14.87 -2.16
N GLY A 133 -9.67 14.67 -2.13
CA GLY A 133 -8.81 15.05 -1.02
C GLY A 133 -7.75 14.01 -0.71
N TYR A 134 -7.63 13.65 0.58
CA TYR A 134 -6.60 12.74 1.10
C TYR A 134 -7.10 11.29 1.07
N LEU A 135 -6.56 10.49 0.16
CA LEU A 135 -7.06 9.16 -0.19
C LEU A 135 -6.04 8.06 0.15
N ARG A 136 -6.56 6.87 0.42
CA ARG A 136 -5.75 5.65 0.59
C ARG A 136 -6.31 4.55 -0.33
N PRO A 137 -6.01 4.59 -1.63
CA PRO A 137 -6.48 3.59 -2.58
C PRO A 137 -5.95 2.19 -2.27
N ASN A 138 -6.76 1.18 -2.59
CA ASN A 138 -6.37 -0.23 -2.57
C ASN A 138 -6.94 -0.90 -3.83
N LEU A 139 -6.25 -0.69 -4.94
CA LEU A 139 -6.63 -1.14 -6.27
C LEU A 139 -5.48 -1.97 -6.87
N PRO A 140 -5.74 -2.90 -7.80
CA PRO A 140 -4.68 -3.71 -8.41
C PRO A 140 -3.52 -2.90 -9.00
N ILE A 141 -3.81 -1.69 -9.51
CA ILE A 141 -2.81 -0.79 -10.10
C ILE A 141 -2.24 0.22 -9.11
N LEU A 142 -2.76 0.28 -7.88
CA LEU A 142 -2.35 1.25 -6.85
C LEU A 142 -2.75 0.81 -5.45
N VAL A 143 -1.79 0.35 -4.67
CA VAL A 143 -1.98 -0.04 -3.27
C VAL A 143 -1.26 0.94 -2.34
N SER A 144 -2.01 1.67 -1.51
CA SER A 144 -1.41 2.49 -0.45
C SER A 144 -0.67 1.61 0.54
N ASN A 145 0.61 1.90 0.77
CA ASN A 145 1.42 1.09 1.67
C ASN A 145 1.14 1.41 3.14
N ASP A 146 0.77 0.39 3.90
CA ASP A 146 0.52 0.45 5.36
C ASP A 146 1.47 -0.47 6.16
N GLY A 147 2.59 -0.83 5.59
CA GLY A 147 3.54 -1.81 6.17
C GLY A 147 4.52 -1.22 7.21
N ARG A 148 4.31 -0.01 7.73
CA ARG A 148 5.15 0.66 8.74
C ARG A 148 4.29 1.39 9.78
N LEU A 149 4.88 2.36 10.48
CA LEU A 149 4.24 3.08 11.58
C LEU A 149 3.04 3.91 11.11
N LEU A 150 3.22 4.73 10.06
CA LEU A 150 2.16 5.51 9.44
C LEU A 150 1.91 5.04 7.99
N PRO A 151 0.65 4.94 7.53
CA PRO A 151 0.32 4.52 6.17
C PRO A 151 0.62 5.61 5.14
N GLN A 152 1.03 5.21 3.95
CA GLN A 152 1.09 6.10 2.79
C GLN A 152 -0.31 6.63 2.42
N ALA A 153 -0.36 7.84 1.89
CA ALA A 153 -1.58 8.43 1.37
C ALA A 153 -1.32 9.20 0.06
N PHE A 154 -2.40 9.47 -0.66
CA PHE A 154 -2.40 10.18 -1.93
C PHE A 154 -3.40 11.32 -1.91
N GLU A 155 -3.17 12.34 -2.72
CA GLU A 155 -4.06 13.46 -2.91
C GLU A 155 -4.65 13.44 -4.32
N GLY A 156 -5.97 13.63 -4.43
CA GLY A 156 -6.67 13.63 -5.71
C GLY A 156 -8.14 13.28 -5.60
N GLY A 157 -8.72 12.80 -6.68
CA GLY A 157 -10.12 12.42 -6.76
C GLY A 157 -10.33 10.99 -7.22
N GLN A 158 -11.37 10.35 -6.68
CA GLN A 158 -11.82 9.01 -7.07
C GLN A 158 -13.34 8.96 -7.10
N VAL A 159 -13.89 8.30 -8.10
CA VAL A 159 -15.31 7.94 -8.19
C VAL A 159 -15.42 6.43 -8.16
N THR A 160 -16.34 5.91 -7.36
CA THR A 160 -16.68 4.48 -7.29
C THR A 160 -18.18 4.33 -7.48
N SER A 161 -18.61 3.49 -8.41
CA SER A 161 -20.03 3.22 -8.70
C SER A 161 -20.34 1.73 -8.56
N ASN A 162 -21.45 1.45 -7.86
CA ASN A 162 -22.05 0.13 -7.71
C ASN A 162 -23.52 0.15 -8.20
N ASP A 163 -23.87 1.07 -9.11
CA ASP A 163 -25.26 1.21 -9.60
C ASP A 163 -25.69 0.05 -10.50
N ILE A 164 -24.74 -0.63 -11.11
CA ILE A 164 -25.00 -1.84 -11.91
C ILE A 164 -24.73 -3.05 -11.02
N ASP A 165 -25.70 -3.94 -10.94
CA ASP A 165 -25.57 -5.15 -10.11
C ASP A 165 -24.39 -6.02 -10.56
N ASN A 166 -23.65 -6.53 -9.59
CA ASN A 166 -22.44 -7.33 -9.77
C ASN A 166 -21.25 -6.60 -10.42
N LEU A 167 -21.35 -5.30 -10.70
CA LEU A 167 -20.29 -4.51 -11.30
C LEU A 167 -19.91 -3.34 -10.39
N THR A 168 -18.64 -3.30 -10.00
CA THR A 168 -18.03 -2.12 -9.38
C THR A 168 -17.17 -1.41 -10.41
N LEU A 169 -17.45 -0.13 -10.66
CA LEU A 169 -16.63 0.72 -11.51
C LEU A 169 -15.84 1.68 -10.64
N VAL A 170 -14.58 1.89 -10.96
CA VAL A 170 -13.71 2.84 -10.29
C VAL A 170 -12.98 3.68 -11.31
N GLY A 171 -12.85 4.98 -11.06
CA GLY A 171 -12.03 5.87 -11.87
C GLY A 171 -11.53 7.04 -11.04
N GLY A 172 -10.40 7.61 -11.41
CA GLY A 172 -9.84 8.72 -10.65
C GLY A 172 -8.56 9.31 -11.23
N GLN A 173 -8.09 10.34 -10.55
CA GLN A 173 -6.80 10.98 -10.81
C GLN A 173 -6.17 11.37 -9.49
N LEU A 174 -4.89 11.00 -9.32
CA LEU A 174 -4.06 11.41 -8.19
C LEU A 174 -2.95 12.33 -8.66
N GLN A 175 -2.53 13.24 -7.80
CA GLN A 175 -1.58 14.31 -8.11
C GLN A 175 -0.33 14.24 -7.23
N HIS A 176 -0.50 13.91 -5.95
CA HIS A 176 0.58 13.88 -4.98
C HIS A 176 0.51 12.64 -4.10
N THR A 177 1.61 12.37 -3.40
CA THR A 177 1.69 11.33 -2.38
C THR A 177 2.46 11.82 -1.17
N THR A 178 2.09 11.32 0.01
CA THR A 178 2.89 11.41 1.23
C THR A 178 3.35 10.01 1.61
N GLY A 179 4.66 9.78 1.55
CA GLY A 179 5.27 8.48 1.83
C GLY A 179 5.14 8.07 3.30
N ARG A 180 5.45 6.82 3.60
CA ARG A 180 5.32 6.28 4.97
C ARG A 180 6.22 6.97 5.99
N GLY A 181 7.47 7.24 5.63
CA GLY A 181 8.47 7.89 6.46
C GLY A 181 8.63 9.38 6.13
N SER A 182 7.55 10.09 5.77
CA SER A 182 7.59 11.52 5.44
C SER A 182 6.39 12.25 6.03
N SER A 183 6.55 13.53 6.35
CA SER A 183 5.47 14.48 6.61
C SER A 183 5.08 15.28 5.38
N ASP A 184 5.94 15.27 4.33
CA ASP A 184 5.81 16.13 3.18
C ASP A 184 5.08 15.43 2.03
N SER A 185 4.25 16.18 1.34
CA SER A 185 3.63 15.79 0.08
C SER A 185 4.59 16.08 -1.08
N SER A 186 4.65 15.18 -2.04
CA SER A 186 5.46 15.33 -3.26
C SER A 186 4.71 14.83 -4.47
N GLY A 187 5.15 15.25 -5.67
CA GLY A 187 4.63 14.73 -6.93
C GLY A 187 4.93 13.23 -7.10
N LEU A 188 4.30 12.63 -8.08
CA LEU A 188 4.41 11.21 -8.37
C LEU A 188 5.58 10.94 -9.33
N ALA A 189 6.20 9.77 -9.23
CA ALA A 189 7.21 9.30 -10.16
C ALA A 189 7.18 7.77 -10.26
N ALA A 190 7.72 7.20 -11.33
CA ALA A 190 8.10 5.79 -11.34
C ALA A 190 9.30 5.57 -10.41
N ALA A 191 9.49 4.33 -9.93
CA ALA A 191 10.64 3.98 -9.12
C ALA A 191 11.96 4.39 -9.79
N GLY A 192 12.79 5.16 -9.08
CA GLY A 192 14.06 5.70 -9.60
C GLY A 192 13.95 6.94 -10.48
N GLY A 193 12.75 7.46 -10.75
CA GLY A 193 12.54 8.72 -11.44
C GLY A 193 13.01 9.91 -10.60
N THR A 194 13.46 10.98 -11.27
CA THR A 194 13.93 12.22 -10.61
C THR A 194 13.08 13.45 -10.97
N ARG A 195 12.06 13.26 -11.79
CA ARG A 195 11.10 14.29 -12.20
C ARG A 195 9.71 13.94 -11.74
N GLU A 196 8.94 14.95 -11.37
CA GLU A 196 7.55 14.78 -10.92
C GLU A 196 6.61 14.63 -12.10
N SER A 197 5.66 13.73 -11.95
CA SER A 197 4.38 13.74 -12.64
C SER A 197 3.29 14.04 -11.60
N ASN A 198 2.43 15.01 -11.88
CA ASN A 198 1.31 15.35 -11.02
C ASN A 198 -0.01 14.78 -11.56
N LYS A 199 0.10 13.68 -12.33
CA LYS A 199 -1.07 13.07 -12.95
C LYS A 199 -0.92 11.56 -13.09
N PHE A 200 -1.59 10.86 -12.18
CA PHE A 200 -1.84 9.43 -12.28
C PHE A 200 -3.33 9.21 -12.49
N THR A 201 -3.71 8.90 -13.70
CA THR A 201 -5.12 8.70 -14.09
C THR A 201 -5.39 7.20 -14.19
N TYR A 202 -6.54 6.76 -13.68
CA TYR A 202 -6.91 5.35 -13.70
C TYR A 202 -8.41 5.15 -13.86
N ALA A 203 -8.76 3.99 -14.42
CA ALA A 203 -10.14 3.49 -14.47
C ALA A 203 -10.11 1.96 -14.42
N GLY A 204 -11.14 1.35 -13.86
CA GLY A 204 -11.23 -0.09 -13.79
C GLY A 204 -12.59 -0.58 -13.36
N ALA A 205 -12.71 -1.91 -13.42
CA ALA A 205 -13.93 -2.62 -13.09
C ALA A 205 -13.64 -3.96 -12.42
N ASP A 206 -14.46 -4.28 -11.41
CA ASP A 206 -14.60 -5.61 -10.83
C ASP A 206 -15.99 -6.15 -11.20
N TYR A 207 -16.04 -7.26 -11.93
CA TYR A 207 -17.29 -7.89 -12.38
C TYR A 207 -17.46 -9.28 -11.77
N LYS A 208 -18.47 -9.43 -10.93
CA LYS A 208 -18.87 -10.73 -10.38
C LYS A 208 -19.71 -11.49 -11.42
N LEU A 209 -19.04 -12.28 -12.25
CA LEU A 209 -19.70 -13.09 -13.27
C LEU A 209 -20.65 -14.11 -12.64
N THR A 210 -20.23 -14.68 -11.51
CA THR A 210 -21.06 -15.51 -10.61
C THR A 210 -20.76 -15.10 -9.16
N LYS A 211 -21.46 -15.70 -8.18
CA LYS A 211 -21.14 -15.52 -6.77
C LYS A 211 -19.71 -15.93 -6.39
N ASP A 212 -19.12 -16.85 -7.14
CA ASP A 212 -17.82 -17.47 -6.87
C ASP A 212 -16.73 -17.08 -7.87
N LEU A 213 -17.07 -16.33 -8.95
CA LEU A 213 -16.14 -15.94 -10.01
C LEU A 213 -16.20 -14.42 -10.23
N MET A 214 -15.06 -13.75 -10.04
CA MET A 214 -14.84 -12.33 -10.30
C MET A 214 -13.78 -12.13 -11.37
N LEU A 215 -14.09 -11.26 -12.32
CA LEU A 215 -13.17 -10.76 -13.33
C LEU A 215 -12.81 -9.31 -12.99
N GLN A 216 -11.56 -8.93 -13.22
CA GLN A 216 -11.06 -7.59 -12.94
C GLN A 216 -10.33 -7.05 -14.16
N TYR A 217 -10.53 -5.77 -14.45
CA TYR A 217 -9.73 -5.06 -15.43
C TYR A 217 -9.49 -3.63 -14.97
N TYR A 218 -8.24 -3.19 -15.01
CA TYR A 218 -7.84 -1.83 -14.68
C TYR A 218 -6.85 -1.29 -15.70
N TYR A 219 -6.97 0.00 -15.98
CA TYR A 219 -6.02 0.80 -16.73
C TYR A 219 -5.49 1.92 -15.83
N ALA A 220 -4.20 2.19 -15.91
CA ALA A 220 -3.56 3.31 -15.23
C ALA A 220 -2.54 3.97 -16.16
N ASN A 221 -2.42 5.29 -16.04
CA ASN A 221 -1.40 6.08 -16.72
C ASN A 221 -0.75 7.02 -15.72
N LEU A 222 0.55 6.85 -15.48
CA LEU A 222 1.40 7.85 -14.87
C LEU A 222 2.01 8.68 -16.00
N GLU A 223 1.47 9.89 -16.20
CA GLU A 223 1.86 10.79 -17.30
C GLU A 223 3.38 10.96 -17.34
N ASP A 224 3.94 10.89 -18.56
CA ASP A 224 5.39 10.96 -18.84
C ASP A 224 6.23 9.77 -18.35
N TYR A 225 5.63 8.74 -17.74
CA TYR A 225 6.34 7.55 -17.27
C TYR A 225 5.84 6.27 -17.90
N TYR A 226 4.59 5.88 -17.62
CA TYR A 226 4.06 4.61 -18.11
C TYR A 226 2.54 4.58 -18.22
N GLN A 227 2.06 3.69 -19.05
CA GLN A 227 0.70 3.18 -19.02
C GLN A 227 0.71 1.70 -18.64
N GLN A 228 -0.27 1.30 -17.83
CA GLN A 228 -0.37 -0.06 -17.30
C GLN A 228 -1.78 -0.60 -17.45
N HIS A 229 -1.89 -1.82 -17.96
CA HIS A 229 -3.11 -2.61 -18.01
C HIS A 229 -2.99 -3.76 -17.00
N PHE A 230 -4.05 -3.98 -16.25
CA PHE A 230 -4.19 -5.13 -15.36
C PHE A 230 -5.42 -5.93 -15.75
N ALA A 231 -5.29 -7.26 -15.82
CA ALA A 231 -6.39 -8.22 -15.91
C ALA A 231 -6.27 -9.24 -14.78
N GLY A 232 -7.37 -9.49 -14.09
CA GLY A 232 -7.42 -10.42 -12.97
C GLY A 232 -8.61 -11.37 -13.05
N LEU A 233 -8.45 -12.58 -12.48
CA LEU A 233 -9.51 -13.54 -12.28
C LEU A 233 -9.39 -14.12 -10.87
N ILE A 234 -10.48 -14.05 -10.11
CA ILE A 234 -10.58 -14.67 -8.78
C ILE A 234 -11.76 -15.64 -8.84
N HIS A 235 -11.48 -16.92 -8.58
CA HIS A 235 -12.49 -17.98 -8.50
C HIS A 235 -12.37 -18.71 -7.18
N VAL A 236 -13.46 -18.87 -6.47
CA VAL A 236 -13.54 -19.65 -5.23
C VAL A 236 -14.43 -20.86 -5.47
N LEU A 237 -13.82 -22.03 -5.63
CA LEU A 237 -14.51 -23.29 -5.81
C LEU A 237 -14.81 -23.91 -4.44
N PRO A 238 -16.07 -23.96 -4.00
CA PRO A 238 -16.44 -24.68 -2.78
C PRO A 238 -16.38 -26.20 -3.04
N LEU A 239 -15.72 -26.92 -2.14
CA LEU A 239 -15.53 -28.38 -2.21
C LEU A 239 -16.37 -29.12 -1.15
N GLY A 240 -17.40 -28.47 -0.59
CA GLY A 240 -18.25 -29.02 0.45
C GLY A 240 -17.47 -29.24 1.74
N GLU A 241 -17.54 -30.45 2.30
CA GLU A 241 -16.81 -30.84 3.51
C GLU A 241 -15.27 -30.84 3.34
N TYR A 242 -14.80 -30.87 2.10
CA TYR A 242 -13.36 -30.80 1.76
C TYR A 242 -12.83 -29.38 1.65
N GLY A 243 -13.60 -28.37 2.09
CA GLY A 243 -13.15 -26.98 2.16
C GLY A 243 -13.38 -26.18 0.90
N SER A 244 -12.40 -25.38 0.48
CA SER A 244 -12.48 -24.56 -0.74
C SER A 244 -11.13 -24.41 -1.40
N LEU A 245 -11.16 -24.20 -2.73
CA LEU A 245 -10.00 -23.85 -3.53
C LEU A 245 -10.22 -22.47 -4.15
N LYS A 246 -9.41 -21.47 -3.76
CA LYS A 246 -9.36 -20.17 -4.43
C LYS A 246 -8.26 -20.19 -5.48
N THR A 247 -8.61 -19.80 -6.70
CA THR A 247 -7.68 -19.51 -7.80
C THR A 247 -7.62 -18.00 -8.00
N ASP A 248 -6.42 -17.43 -8.10
CA ASP A 248 -6.18 -16.00 -8.31
C ASP A 248 -5.13 -15.83 -9.40
N LEU A 249 -5.57 -15.35 -10.56
CA LEU A 249 -4.73 -15.12 -11.73
C LEU A 249 -4.59 -13.62 -11.95
N ARG A 250 -3.36 -13.15 -12.20
CA ARG A 250 -3.06 -11.74 -12.42
C ARG A 250 -2.14 -11.58 -13.61
N TYR A 251 -2.43 -10.56 -14.42
CA TYR A 251 -1.60 -10.18 -15.55
C TYR A 251 -1.48 -8.66 -15.62
N PHE A 252 -0.26 -8.18 -15.71
CA PHE A 252 0.07 -6.78 -15.91
C PHE A 252 0.82 -6.61 -17.24
N LYS A 253 0.44 -5.59 -18.00
CA LYS A 253 1.22 -5.09 -19.13
C LYS A 253 1.50 -3.62 -18.91
N THR A 254 2.78 -3.24 -18.89
CA THR A 254 3.23 -1.88 -18.65
C THR A 254 4.16 -1.46 -19.78
N THR A 255 3.92 -0.29 -20.38
CA THR A 255 4.75 0.25 -21.45
C THR A 255 5.06 1.72 -21.17
N ALA A 256 6.17 2.21 -21.69
CA ALA A 256 6.55 3.60 -21.58
C ALA A 256 5.47 4.56 -22.11
N ASP A 257 5.33 5.71 -21.47
CA ASP A 257 4.45 6.80 -21.87
C ASP A 257 5.18 8.13 -21.91
N GLY A 258 4.73 9.02 -22.79
CA GLY A 258 5.22 10.40 -22.89
C GLY A 258 6.75 10.51 -22.94
N LYS A 259 7.35 11.19 -22.00
CA LYS A 259 8.81 11.45 -21.96
C LYS A 259 9.64 10.20 -21.73
N ASN A 260 9.15 9.21 -20.99
CA ASN A 260 9.87 7.95 -20.80
C ASN A 260 10.05 7.18 -22.11
N SER A 261 9.15 7.32 -23.08
CA SER A 261 9.27 6.69 -24.40
C SER A 261 10.40 7.24 -25.26
N SER A 262 10.95 8.42 -24.92
CA SER A 262 12.01 9.08 -25.68
C SER A 262 13.34 9.14 -24.92
N ALA A 263 14.46 9.01 -25.64
CA ALA A 263 15.79 9.13 -25.03
C ALA A 263 16.03 10.51 -24.40
N ALA A 264 15.49 11.59 -25.01
CA ALA A 264 15.58 12.94 -24.48
C ALA A 264 14.84 13.08 -23.14
N GLY A 265 13.60 12.59 -23.05
CA GLY A 265 12.83 12.65 -21.81
C GLY A 265 13.44 11.81 -20.70
N ARG A 266 14.00 10.64 -21.01
CA ARG A 266 14.75 9.83 -20.02
C ARG A 266 16.01 10.56 -19.52
N ALA A 267 16.70 11.27 -20.39
CA ALA A 267 17.85 12.10 -20.00
C ALA A 267 17.45 13.29 -19.12
N GLU A 268 16.23 13.83 -19.27
CA GLU A 268 15.66 14.85 -18.37
C GLU A 268 15.36 14.31 -16.96
N GLY A 269 15.29 13.00 -16.77
CA GLY A 269 15.01 12.35 -15.50
C GLY A 269 13.68 11.57 -15.41
N TYR A 270 12.90 11.51 -16.50
CA TYR A 270 11.71 10.66 -16.60
C TYR A 270 12.10 9.22 -16.94
N LYS A 271 12.99 8.64 -16.16
CA LYS A 271 13.55 7.31 -16.38
C LYS A 271 13.11 6.35 -15.27
N PHE A 272 13.15 5.07 -15.60
CA PHE A 272 13.00 4.00 -14.64
C PHE A 272 14.36 3.63 -14.03
N GLY A 273 14.42 3.45 -12.71
CA GLY A 273 15.66 3.19 -11.98
C GLY A 273 16.02 1.71 -11.84
N GLY A 274 15.13 0.79 -12.21
CA GLY A 274 15.39 -0.64 -12.23
C GLY A 274 16.13 -1.09 -13.49
N TYR A 275 16.36 -2.40 -13.60
CA TYR A 275 16.91 -2.98 -14.83
C TYR A 275 16.00 -2.68 -16.02
N THR A 276 16.62 -2.34 -17.15
CA THR A 276 16.00 -2.29 -18.47
C THR A 276 16.96 -2.92 -19.47
N LYS A 277 16.45 -3.65 -20.46
CA LYS A 277 17.22 -4.46 -21.41
C LYS A 277 18.36 -3.72 -22.11
N ASN A 278 18.16 -2.46 -22.38
CA ASN A 278 19.17 -1.61 -23.03
C ASN A 278 19.90 -0.66 -22.05
N GLY A 279 19.65 -0.78 -20.74
CA GLY A 279 20.20 0.10 -19.72
C GLY A 279 19.75 1.57 -19.85
N ASN A 280 18.69 1.83 -20.63
CA ASN A 280 18.27 3.18 -21.02
C ASN A 280 17.17 3.79 -20.15
N GLY A 281 16.60 3.01 -19.19
CA GLY A 281 15.54 3.45 -18.28
C GLY A 281 14.15 3.52 -18.92
N GLU A 282 13.93 2.88 -20.07
CA GLU A 282 12.63 2.76 -20.72
C GLU A 282 11.81 1.62 -20.10
N ILE A 283 10.54 1.89 -19.83
CA ILE A 283 9.64 0.92 -19.21
C ILE A 283 8.97 0.05 -20.29
N ASP A 284 9.21 -1.25 -20.22
CA ASP A 284 8.46 -2.25 -20.98
C ASP A 284 8.41 -3.54 -20.15
N ASN A 285 7.23 -3.95 -19.69
CA ASN A 285 7.11 -5.07 -18.79
C ASN A 285 5.80 -5.83 -18.97
N ASN A 286 5.91 -7.16 -18.92
CA ASN A 286 4.78 -8.05 -18.76
C ASN A 286 5.03 -8.90 -17.51
N THR A 287 4.09 -8.90 -16.57
CA THR A 287 4.16 -9.74 -15.37
C THR A 287 2.87 -10.50 -15.20
N TRP A 288 2.96 -11.80 -15.01
CA TRP A 288 1.80 -12.61 -14.67
C TRP A 288 2.05 -13.47 -13.44
N SER A 289 0.99 -13.79 -12.72
CA SER A 289 1.05 -14.73 -11.60
C SER A 289 -0.20 -15.59 -11.51
N ALA A 290 -0.03 -16.79 -10.98
CA ALA A 290 -1.10 -17.71 -10.62
C ALA A 290 -0.89 -18.18 -9.18
N ALA A 291 -1.92 -18.03 -8.34
CA ALA A 291 -1.91 -18.52 -6.96
C ALA A 291 -3.13 -19.41 -6.72
N PHE A 292 -2.90 -20.52 -6.02
CA PHE A 292 -3.92 -21.48 -5.62
C PHE A 292 -3.90 -21.57 -4.10
N ILE A 293 -5.04 -21.28 -3.47
CA ILE A 293 -5.20 -21.30 -2.01
C ILE A 293 -6.23 -22.35 -1.64
N TYR A 294 -5.79 -23.44 -1.05
CA TYR A 294 -6.66 -24.48 -0.51
C TYR A 294 -6.88 -24.25 0.99
N SER A 295 -8.15 -24.16 1.38
CA SER A 295 -8.56 -23.94 2.78
C SER A 295 -9.43 -25.09 3.27
N LEU A 296 -9.04 -25.69 4.41
CA LEU A 296 -9.78 -26.76 5.07
C LEU A 296 -9.72 -26.57 6.60
N GLY A 297 -10.85 -26.24 7.20
CA GLY A 297 -10.93 -25.95 8.63
C GLY A 297 -9.93 -24.86 9.04
N PRO A 298 -9.01 -25.12 9.99
CA PRO A 298 -8.02 -24.14 10.43
C PRO A 298 -6.81 -24.01 9.50
N HIS A 299 -6.70 -24.85 8.47
CA HIS A 299 -5.54 -24.92 7.58
C HIS A 299 -5.77 -24.11 6.31
N ALA A 300 -4.76 -23.38 5.86
CA ALA A 300 -4.70 -22.81 4.53
C ALA A 300 -3.31 -23.04 3.90
N ILE A 301 -3.30 -23.62 2.69
CA ILE A 301 -2.10 -23.87 1.92
C ILE A 301 -2.19 -23.01 0.65
N THR A 302 -1.17 -22.23 0.39
CA THR A 302 -1.03 -21.46 -0.85
C THR A 302 0.16 -22.01 -1.62
N ALA A 303 0.00 -22.20 -2.93
CA ALA A 303 1.10 -22.43 -3.86
C ALA A 303 0.89 -21.57 -5.09
N GLY A 304 1.97 -21.07 -5.67
CA GLY A 304 1.85 -20.22 -6.84
C GLY A 304 3.16 -19.98 -7.55
N TYR A 305 3.02 -19.25 -8.65
CA TYR A 305 4.14 -18.92 -9.52
C TYR A 305 3.92 -17.53 -10.13
N GLN A 306 5.01 -16.78 -10.30
CA GLN A 306 5.04 -15.48 -10.96
C GLN A 306 6.17 -15.45 -11.98
N GLN A 307 5.96 -14.74 -13.07
CA GLN A 307 7.01 -14.47 -14.06
C GLN A 307 6.97 -13.00 -14.47
N VAL A 308 8.14 -12.39 -14.49
CA VAL A 308 8.43 -11.05 -15.00
C VAL A 308 9.11 -11.18 -16.36
N SER A 309 8.76 -10.35 -17.35
CA SER A 309 9.41 -10.36 -18.67
C SER A 309 10.84 -9.87 -18.62
N ASP A 310 11.58 -10.09 -19.71
CA ASP A 310 13.02 -9.81 -19.81
C ASP A 310 13.35 -8.35 -20.11
N ASP A 311 12.35 -7.49 -20.41
CA ASP A 311 12.62 -6.16 -20.97
C ASP A 311 12.88 -5.11 -19.88
N SER A 312 12.09 -5.11 -18.79
CA SER A 312 12.37 -4.29 -17.61
C SER A 312 11.86 -4.93 -16.32
N ASN A 313 12.34 -4.47 -15.16
CA ASN A 313 11.71 -4.78 -13.89
C ASN A 313 10.24 -4.31 -13.90
N PHE A 314 9.41 -4.91 -13.05
CA PHE A 314 8.03 -4.46 -12.87
C PHE A 314 7.99 -2.99 -12.44
N ALA A 315 7.30 -2.16 -13.22
CA ALA A 315 7.19 -0.74 -12.94
C ALA A 315 6.09 -0.44 -11.91
N GLN A 316 6.35 0.52 -11.05
CA GLN A 316 5.48 0.92 -9.96
C GLN A 316 5.61 2.41 -9.67
N LEU A 317 4.61 2.98 -9.00
CA LEU A 317 4.75 4.29 -8.38
C LEU A 317 5.85 4.27 -7.33
N ASN A 318 6.73 5.27 -7.37
CA ASN A 318 7.68 5.48 -6.29
C ASN A 318 6.92 5.83 -5.01
N GLN A 319 7.23 5.13 -3.95
CA GLN A 319 6.66 5.41 -2.65
C GLN A 319 7.22 6.66 -2.04
N GLY A 320 6.65 7.62 -1.74
CA GLY A 320 7.17 8.87 -1.21
C GLY A 320 7.57 9.83 -2.32
N GLY A 321 7.11 9.59 -3.53
CA GLY A 321 7.34 10.50 -4.65
C GLY A 321 8.72 10.38 -5.29
N LEU A 322 9.42 11.50 -5.47
CA LEU A 322 10.72 11.55 -6.12
C LEU A 322 11.82 10.88 -5.29
N VAL A 323 12.83 10.37 -5.99
CA VAL A 323 14.05 9.87 -5.34
C VAL A 323 14.65 10.92 -4.42
N GLY A 324 14.87 10.57 -3.17
CA GLY A 324 15.40 11.45 -2.12
C GLY A 324 14.40 12.47 -1.55
N LYS A 325 13.13 12.38 -1.91
CA LYS A 325 12.05 13.26 -1.43
C LYS A 325 11.06 12.57 -0.49
N GLY A 326 11.10 11.28 -0.44
CA GLY A 326 10.22 10.50 0.42
C GLY A 326 10.76 9.10 0.57
N GLU A 327 10.25 8.38 1.51
CA GLU A 327 10.79 7.11 1.95
C GLU A 327 9.80 5.99 1.79
N GLY A 328 10.34 4.85 1.54
CA GLY A 328 9.62 3.63 1.59
C GLY A 328 9.52 2.95 0.25
N GLY A 329 9.17 1.83 0.07
CA GLY A 329 8.92 1.02 -1.08
C GLY A 329 7.42 0.91 -1.40
N ALA A 330 7.00 0.62 -2.61
CA ALA A 330 5.61 0.47 -3.00
C ALA A 330 4.96 -0.78 -2.39
N SER A 331 3.68 -0.75 -2.16
CA SER A 331 2.91 -1.99 -2.06
C SER A 331 2.43 -2.36 -3.43
N LEU A 332 2.66 -3.60 -3.80
CA LEU A 332 2.29 -4.13 -5.11
C LEU A 332 1.12 -5.09 -4.95
N TYR A 333 0.26 -5.12 -5.94
CA TYR A 333 -0.79 -6.14 -5.99
C TYR A 333 -0.22 -7.46 -6.54
N LEU A 334 0.85 -7.95 -5.88
CA LEU A 334 1.54 -9.20 -6.20
C LEU A 334 1.58 -10.11 -4.98
N TYR A 335 1.51 -11.43 -5.18
CA TYR A 335 1.69 -12.39 -4.08
C TYR A 335 3.14 -12.43 -3.55
N THR A 336 4.06 -11.94 -4.36
CA THR A 336 5.50 -11.91 -4.07
C THR A 336 5.95 -10.63 -3.36
N ASP A 337 5.09 -9.60 -3.21
CA ASP A 337 5.38 -8.43 -2.37
C ASP A 337 5.30 -8.84 -0.89
N ARG A 338 6.46 -9.08 -0.26
CA ARG A 338 6.55 -9.70 1.06
C ARG A 338 7.27 -8.83 2.08
N THR A 339 7.90 -9.48 3.07
CA THR A 339 8.50 -8.77 4.20
C THR A 339 9.72 -7.96 3.78
N VAL A 340 10.58 -8.53 2.94
CA VAL A 340 11.86 -7.93 2.53
C VAL A 340 11.88 -7.62 1.04
N GLN A 341 11.70 -8.64 0.19
CA GLN A 341 11.79 -8.55 -1.26
C GLN A 341 10.40 -8.48 -1.92
N THR A 342 10.41 -8.08 -3.18
CA THR A 342 9.18 -7.97 -3.99
C THR A 342 9.16 -8.94 -5.18
N PHE A 343 10.32 -9.52 -5.55
CA PHE A 343 10.48 -10.48 -6.66
C PHE A 343 9.95 -9.91 -7.99
N ILE A 344 10.46 -8.77 -8.38
CA ILE A 344 10.00 -7.97 -9.53
C ILE A 344 11.09 -7.72 -10.56
N GLN A 345 12.20 -8.44 -10.49
CA GLN A 345 13.34 -8.24 -11.39
C GLN A 345 13.02 -8.76 -12.80
N ALA A 346 13.61 -8.12 -13.83
CA ALA A 346 13.45 -8.57 -15.21
C ALA A 346 13.94 -10.03 -15.37
N GLY A 347 13.19 -10.83 -16.10
CA GLY A 347 13.45 -12.26 -16.32
C GLY A 347 13.06 -13.17 -15.16
N GLU A 348 12.78 -12.61 -14.00
CA GLU A 348 12.58 -13.37 -12.77
C GLU A 348 11.37 -14.31 -12.83
N ARG A 349 11.59 -15.53 -12.40
CA ARG A 349 10.62 -16.61 -12.30
C ARG A 349 10.56 -17.07 -10.86
N THR A 350 9.47 -16.74 -10.17
CA THR A 350 9.33 -16.94 -8.74
C THR A 350 8.29 -17.99 -8.42
N ALA A 351 8.73 -19.11 -7.84
CA ALA A 351 7.83 -20.08 -7.20
C ALA A 351 7.65 -19.72 -5.72
N PHE A 352 6.42 -19.90 -5.20
CA PHE A 352 6.14 -19.64 -3.80
C PHE A 352 5.16 -20.62 -3.20
N ALA A 353 5.33 -20.87 -1.89
CA ALA A 353 4.40 -21.68 -1.11
C ALA A 353 4.24 -21.11 0.30
N GLN A 354 3.03 -21.17 0.85
CA GLN A 354 2.70 -20.75 2.21
C GLN A 354 1.82 -21.78 2.89
N TYR A 355 2.07 -22.00 4.17
CA TYR A 355 1.14 -22.66 5.07
C TYR A 355 0.71 -21.70 6.16
N ALA A 356 -0.60 -21.64 6.45
CA ALA A 356 -1.17 -20.86 7.53
C ALA A 356 -2.09 -21.72 8.40
N TYR A 357 -2.13 -21.43 9.70
CA TYR A 357 -2.94 -22.14 10.68
C TYR A 357 -3.66 -21.16 11.62
N ASP A 358 -4.97 -21.42 11.85
CA ASP A 358 -5.79 -20.71 12.84
C ASP A 358 -5.92 -21.56 14.09
N PHE A 359 -5.36 -21.12 15.21
CA PHE A 359 -5.29 -21.87 16.46
C PHE A 359 -6.63 -21.89 17.24
N ALA A 360 -7.68 -21.28 16.73
CA ALA A 360 -9.00 -21.31 17.36
C ALA A 360 -9.47 -22.75 17.59
N SER A 361 -9.20 -23.67 16.68
CA SER A 361 -9.52 -25.11 16.79
C SER A 361 -8.75 -25.83 17.91
N LEU A 362 -7.63 -25.26 18.36
CA LEU A 362 -6.82 -25.77 19.47
C LEU A 362 -7.09 -25.01 20.78
N GLY A 363 -8.19 -24.23 20.84
CA GLY A 363 -8.60 -23.51 22.06
C GLY A 363 -7.88 -22.17 22.27
N VAL A 364 -7.16 -21.65 21.25
CA VAL A 364 -6.50 -20.35 21.30
C VAL A 364 -7.09 -19.43 20.22
N PRO A 365 -8.36 -19.00 20.36
CA PRO A 365 -8.98 -18.12 19.38
C PRO A 365 -8.25 -16.78 19.31
N GLY A 366 -8.12 -16.26 18.08
CA GLY A 366 -7.38 -15.01 17.80
C GLY A 366 -5.90 -15.20 17.51
N LEU A 367 -5.34 -16.40 17.75
CA LEU A 367 -3.95 -16.72 17.36
C LEU A 367 -3.92 -17.32 15.96
N LYS A 368 -3.07 -16.76 15.08
CA LYS A 368 -2.79 -17.25 13.73
C LYS A 368 -1.29 -17.24 13.48
N ALA A 369 -0.80 -18.25 12.77
CA ALA A 369 0.60 -18.29 12.33
C ALA A 369 0.68 -18.66 10.85
N SER A 370 1.72 -18.21 10.17
CA SER A 370 2.05 -18.69 8.84
C SER A 370 3.54 -18.73 8.59
N VAL A 371 3.95 -19.61 7.67
CA VAL A 371 5.28 -19.65 7.09
C VAL A 371 5.15 -19.63 5.58
N MET A 372 5.96 -18.79 4.92
CA MET A 372 6.04 -18.70 3.47
C MET A 372 7.49 -18.83 3.02
N TYR A 373 7.67 -19.42 1.86
CA TYR A 373 8.94 -19.51 1.16
C TYR A 373 8.75 -19.11 -0.30
N LEU A 374 9.65 -18.26 -0.79
CA LEU A 374 9.70 -17.79 -2.17
C LEU A 374 11.10 -18.02 -2.72
N LYS A 375 11.19 -18.40 -3.99
CA LYS A 375 12.46 -18.51 -4.71
C LYS A 375 12.30 -17.95 -6.12
N GLY A 376 13.07 -16.89 -6.43
CA GLY A 376 13.20 -16.27 -7.74
C GLY A 376 14.49 -16.74 -8.41
N GLU A 377 14.41 -17.08 -9.70
CA GLU A 377 15.52 -17.52 -10.55
C GLU A 377 15.45 -16.78 -11.89
N HIS A 378 16.48 -16.87 -12.69
CA HIS A 378 16.57 -16.23 -14.02
C HIS A 378 16.56 -14.69 -13.99
N ILE A 379 17.05 -14.09 -12.91
CA ILE A 379 17.13 -12.63 -12.80
C ILE A 379 18.19 -12.10 -13.76
N LEU A 380 17.78 -11.18 -14.62
CA LEU A 380 18.67 -10.48 -15.53
C LEU A 380 19.40 -9.35 -14.82
N THR A 381 20.70 -9.28 -15.03
CA THR A 381 21.55 -8.22 -14.51
C THR A 381 22.30 -7.52 -15.66
N ALA A 382 22.85 -6.34 -15.39
CA ALA A 382 23.67 -5.63 -16.38
C ALA A 382 24.91 -6.44 -16.84
N SER A 383 25.36 -7.39 -16.04
CA SER A 383 26.47 -8.31 -16.37
C SER A 383 26.00 -9.53 -17.16
N GLY A 384 24.70 -9.71 -17.38
CA GLY A 384 24.11 -10.85 -18.10
C GLY A 384 24.08 -12.15 -17.29
N ASN A 385 24.29 -12.12 -15.98
CA ASN A 385 24.26 -13.30 -15.13
C ASN A 385 22.81 -13.73 -14.87
N ASP A 386 22.62 -15.03 -14.78
CA ASP A 386 21.37 -15.67 -14.35
C ASP A 386 21.34 -15.71 -12.81
N ALA A 387 20.99 -14.58 -12.21
CA ALA A 387 20.99 -14.41 -10.76
C ALA A 387 19.72 -14.97 -10.11
N SER A 388 19.77 -15.16 -8.81
CA SER A 388 18.67 -15.71 -8.01
C SER A 388 18.50 -14.99 -6.69
N GLU A 389 17.30 -15.14 -6.11
CA GLU A 389 17.00 -14.71 -4.75
C GLU A 389 15.97 -15.61 -4.08
N TRP A 390 15.95 -15.60 -2.75
CA TRP A 390 14.91 -16.28 -1.99
C TRP A 390 14.57 -15.55 -0.70
N GLU A 391 13.35 -15.76 -0.24
CA GLU A 391 12.87 -15.24 1.02
C GLU A 391 12.05 -16.28 1.78
N ARG A 392 12.25 -16.32 3.10
CA ARG A 392 11.42 -17.07 4.02
C ARG A 392 10.80 -16.11 5.01
N ASP A 393 9.47 -16.09 5.08
CA ASP A 393 8.69 -15.31 6.01
C ASP A 393 8.03 -16.17 7.09
N ILE A 394 8.03 -15.68 8.32
CA ILE A 394 7.19 -16.20 9.40
C ILE A 394 6.30 -15.06 9.89
N SER A 395 5.03 -15.34 10.10
CA SER A 395 4.12 -14.42 10.77
C SER A 395 3.41 -15.07 11.95
N LEU A 396 3.21 -14.26 12.99
CA LEU A 396 2.40 -14.63 14.15
C LEU A 396 1.52 -13.42 14.49
N ASP A 397 0.21 -13.65 14.58
CA ASP A 397 -0.77 -12.64 14.94
C ASP A 397 -1.63 -13.15 16.10
N TYR A 398 -1.87 -12.29 17.07
CA TYR A 398 -2.79 -12.58 18.17
C TYR A 398 -3.67 -11.38 18.46
N VAL A 399 -4.97 -11.61 18.57
CA VAL A 399 -5.94 -10.61 19.03
C VAL A 399 -6.56 -11.08 20.31
N VAL A 400 -6.49 -10.27 21.37
CA VAL A 400 -7.08 -10.55 22.68
C VAL A 400 -8.60 -10.63 22.56
N GLN A 401 -9.19 -11.74 22.96
CA GLN A 401 -10.61 -12.05 22.73
C GLN A 401 -11.55 -11.52 23.83
N SER A 402 -11.04 -11.29 25.04
CA SER A 402 -11.86 -10.89 26.20
C SER A 402 -11.07 -10.13 27.25
N GLY A 403 -11.75 -9.61 28.27
CA GLY A 403 -11.15 -8.87 29.39
C GLY A 403 -10.81 -7.41 29.04
N THR A 404 -10.04 -6.77 29.91
CA THR A 404 -9.68 -5.33 29.82
C THR A 404 -8.93 -4.98 28.52
N PHE A 405 -8.16 -5.92 27.97
CA PHE A 405 -7.37 -5.74 26.77
C PHE A 405 -8.02 -6.33 25.52
N LYS A 406 -9.34 -6.60 25.55
CA LYS A 406 -10.07 -7.09 24.37
C LYS A 406 -9.79 -6.22 23.15
N ASN A 407 -9.59 -6.85 21.98
CA ASN A 407 -9.26 -6.22 20.69
C ASN A 407 -7.84 -5.61 20.60
N VAL A 408 -6.99 -5.73 21.62
CA VAL A 408 -5.57 -5.44 21.45
C VAL A 408 -4.96 -6.51 20.55
N GLY A 409 -4.34 -6.08 19.46
CA GLY A 409 -3.66 -6.93 18.49
C GLY A 409 -2.14 -6.91 18.69
N PHE A 410 -1.52 -8.07 18.60
CA PHE A 410 -0.07 -8.26 18.60
C PHE A 410 0.33 -8.92 17.29
N GLY A 411 1.41 -8.48 16.69
CA GLY A 411 1.94 -9.10 15.50
C GLY A 411 3.45 -9.19 15.52
N TRP A 412 3.97 -10.27 14.98
CA TRP A 412 5.37 -10.47 14.70
C TRP A 412 5.55 -10.95 13.26
N ARG A 413 6.52 -10.34 12.59
CA ARG A 413 6.97 -10.74 11.25
C ARG A 413 8.46 -10.96 11.31
N ASN A 414 8.93 -12.07 10.74
CA ASN A 414 10.34 -12.34 10.54
C ASN A 414 10.55 -12.70 9.08
N GLY A 415 11.30 -11.88 8.36
CA GLY A 415 11.74 -12.12 6.99
C GLY A 415 13.22 -12.43 6.96
N MET A 416 13.62 -13.46 6.22
CA MET A 416 15.00 -13.78 5.91
C MET A 416 15.15 -13.83 4.39
N SER A 417 15.95 -12.93 3.84
CA SER A 417 16.17 -12.81 2.40
C SER A 417 17.64 -12.99 2.06
N ARG A 418 17.92 -13.70 0.97
CA ARG A 418 19.25 -13.84 0.36
C ARG A 418 19.13 -13.61 -1.12
N SER A 419 19.98 -12.74 -1.68
CA SER A 419 19.84 -12.26 -3.05
C SER A 419 21.20 -11.99 -3.68
N GLU A 420 21.36 -12.37 -4.94
CA GLU A 420 22.53 -12.04 -5.74
C GLU A 420 22.42 -10.64 -6.40
N VAL A 421 21.25 -9.98 -6.28
CA VAL A 421 21.00 -8.66 -6.86
C VAL A 421 20.64 -7.57 -5.84
N ALA A 422 20.37 -7.96 -4.60
CA ALA A 422 20.09 -7.09 -3.48
C ALA A 422 20.92 -7.53 -2.27
N ARG A 423 20.87 -6.76 -1.18
CA ARG A 423 21.55 -7.14 0.07
C ARG A 423 20.85 -8.34 0.73
N ASP A 424 21.64 -9.23 1.30
CA ASP A 424 21.15 -10.22 2.24
C ASP A 424 20.63 -9.55 3.51
N GLN A 425 19.41 -9.90 3.93
CA GLN A 425 18.75 -9.23 5.05
C GLN A 425 18.03 -10.22 5.95
N ASP A 426 18.08 -9.95 7.26
CA ASP A 426 17.22 -10.56 8.28
C ASP A 426 16.40 -9.45 8.93
N GLN A 427 15.08 -9.53 8.81
CA GLN A 427 14.19 -8.46 9.26
C GLN A 427 13.22 -8.96 10.33
N ASN A 428 13.03 -8.15 11.38
CA ASN A 428 12.00 -8.36 12.38
C ASN A 428 11.10 -7.13 12.50
N ARG A 429 9.80 -7.37 12.57
CA ARG A 429 8.78 -6.36 12.86
C ARG A 429 7.93 -6.85 14.01
N LEU A 430 7.85 -6.07 15.07
CA LEU A 430 6.93 -6.31 16.19
C LEU A 430 5.97 -5.14 16.26
N PHE A 431 4.69 -5.42 16.38
CA PHE A 431 3.71 -4.37 16.51
C PHE A 431 2.58 -4.73 17.47
N VAL A 432 2.12 -3.71 18.17
CA VAL A 432 0.91 -3.76 19.00
C VAL A 432 -0.05 -2.72 18.47
N SER A 433 -1.30 -3.09 18.30
CA SER A 433 -2.33 -2.20 17.77
C SER A 433 -3.60 -2.25 18.61
N TYR A 434 -4.26 -1.10 18.71
CA TYR A 434 -5.56 -0.97 19.34
C TYR A 434 -6.35 0.14 18.68
N SER A 435 -7.66 -0.02 18.56
CA SER A 435 -8.55 1.03 18.04
C SER A 435 -9.59 1.39 19.10
N ILE A 436 -9.62 2.67 19.45
CA ILE A 436 -10.55 3.26 20.42
C ILE A 436 -11.68 3.91 19.62
N PRO A 437 -12.91 3.39 19.66
CA PRO A 437 -14.05 4.10 19.10
C PRO A 437 -14.29 5.37 19.93
N LEU A 438 -14.48 6.51 19.26
CA LEU A 438 -14.77 7.81 19.88
C LEU A 438 -16.22 8.21 19.71
N MET A 439 -16.88 7.70 18.65
CA MET A 439 -18.32 7.81 18.37
C MET A 439 -18.74 6.69 17.42
#